data_6d2db7a5cdeab7590b94c1c154c97227
#
_entry.id   6d2db7a5cdeab7590b94c1c154c97227
#
_cell.length_a   1.000
_cell.length_b   1.000
_cell.length_c   1.000
_cell.angle_alpha   90.00
_cell.angle_beta   90.00
_cell.angle_gamma   90.00
#
_symmetry.space_group_name_H-M   'P 1'
#
loop_
_entity.id
_entity.type
_entity.pdbx_description
1 polymer ?
#
loop_
_entity_poly.entity_id
_entity_poly.type
_entity_poly.pdbx_seq_one_letter_code
_entity_poly.pdbx_strand_id
1 'polypeptide(L)'
;YISCDKIVEQGECFKYRPDFLMDCNTHFVVLEIDEYQHKDRADECETVRMINIFQSLGMPTQFIRYNPDKYCVNKQRKNPSFGTRMNILKKHLEFAIKDNDVIDTISVKYLFFDNKEETMFEKVEYDNYGL
;
A
#
# COMPACT_ATOMS: atom_id res chain seq x y z
N TYR A 1 -10.91 8.67 10.92
CA TYR A 1 -10.57 9.85 10.09
C TYR A 1 -9.87 9.43 8.80
N ILE A 2 -10.36 9.93 7.69
CA ILE A 2 -9.80 9.66 6.37
C ILE A 2 -9.43 10.98 5.72
N SER A 3 -8.23 11.06 5.18
CA SER A 3 -7.76 12.21 4.43
C SER A 3 -7.36 11.79 3.03
N CYS A 4 -7.76 12.59 2.04
CA CYS A 4 -7.41 12.36 0.65
C CYS A 4 -6.43 13.42 0.17
N ASP A 5 -5.63 13.08 -0.81
CA ASP A 5 -4.73 14.01 -1.49
C ASP A 5 -3.76 14.73 -0.59
N LYS A 6 -3.41 14.16 0.54
CA LYS A 6 -2.42 14.77 1.43
C LYS A 6 -1.04 14.69 0.81
N ILE A 7 -0.40 15.85 0.67
CA ILE A 7 0.98 15.90 0.19
C ILE A 7 1.91 15.60 1.37
N VAL A 8 2.77 14.58 1.22
CA VAL A 8 3.65 14.14 2.30
C VAL A 8 5.13 14.36 2.01
N GLU A 9 5.56 14.24 0.76
CA GLU A 9 6.97 14.36 0.43
C GLU A 9 7.15 14.74 -1.03
N GLN A 10 8.31 15.31 -1.36
CA GLN A 10 8.66 15.65 -2.73
C GLN A 10 10.06 15.20 -3.07
N GLY A 11 10.24 14.71 -4.28
CA GLY A 11 11.51 14.28 -4.84
C GLY A 11 11.26 13.76 -6.24
N GLU A 12 12.28 13.29 -6.92
CA GLU A 12 12.16 12.85 -8.31
C GLU A 12 11.18 11.73 -8.50
N CYS A 13 11.13 10.79 -7.55
CA CYS A 13 10.17 9.70 -7.57
C CYS A 13 8.85 10.05 -6.87
N PHE A 14 8.68 11.25 -6.33
CA PHE A 14 7.83 11.44 -5.16
C PHE A 14 6.97 12.67 -5.14
N LYS A 15 6.64 13.26 -6.21
CA LYS A 15 5.53 14.22 -6.23
C LYS A 15 4.27 13.45 -5.99
N TYR A 16 3.94 13.26 -4.70
CA TYR A 16 3.17 12.11 -4.38
C TYR A 16 2.19 12.40 -3.26
N ARG A 17 0.98 11.93 -3.47
CA ARG A 17 -0.08 12.00 -2.49
C ARG A 17 -0.62 10.60 -2.27
N PRO A 18 -0.80 10.16 -1.03
CA PRO A 18 -1.54 8.93 -0.80
C PRO A 18 -2.97 9.11 -1.32
N ASP A 19 -3.51 8.07 -1.96
CA ASP A 19 -4.89 8.14 -2.40
C ASP A 19 -5.84 8.25 -1.21
N PHE A 20 -5.60 7.44 -0.19
CA PHE A 20 -6.37 7.49 1.05
C PHE A 20 -5.45 7.28 2.24
N LEU A 21 -5.66 8.06 3.29
CA LEU A 21 -4.89 7.98 4.52
C LEU A 21 -5.85 7.87 5.69
N MET A 22 -5.67 6.86 6.53
CA MET A 22 -6.50 6.62 7.71
C MET A 22 -5.64 6.66 8.97
N ASP A 23 -6.01 7.53 9.89
CA ASP A 23 -5.38 7.62 11.21
C ASP A 23 -6.08 6.66 12.16
N CYS A 24 -5.36 5.65 12.63
CA CYS A 24 -5.90 4.62 13.52
C CYS A 24 -5.35 4.75 14.95
N ASN A 25 -4.83 5.89 15.33
CA ASN A 25 -4.22 6.23 16.62
C ASN A 25 -2.87 5.56 16.88
N THR A 26 -2.79 4.25 16.73
CA THR A 26 -1.54 3.50 16.95
C THR A 26 -0.71 3.40 15.69
N HIS A 27 -1.32 3.63 14.54
CA HIS A 27 -0.68 3.49 13.24
C HIS A 27 -1.51 4.19 12.17
N PHE A 28 -0.92 4.32 10.99
CA PHE A 28 -1.63 4.78 9.79
C PHE A 28 -1.86 3.62 8.85
N VAL A 29 -2.99 3.66 8.15
CA VAL A 29 -3.26 2.78 7.01
C VAL A 29 -3.34 3.65 5.77
N VAL A 30 -2.56 3.31 4.76
CA VAL A 30 -2.54 4.02 3.48
C VAL A 30 -3.06 3.07 2.42
N LEU A 31 -4.09 3.49 1.70
CA LEU A 31 -4.61 2.75 0.54
C LEU A 31 -4.15 3.45 -0.72
N GLU A 32 -3.51 2.70 -1.61
CA GLU A 32 -3.05 3.16 -2.91
C GLU A 32 -3.77 2.41 -4.01
N ILE A 33 -4.30 3.14 -4.99
CA ILE A 33 -4.89 2.55 -6.19
C ILE A 33 -3.82 2.52 -7.26
N ASP A 34 -3.36 1.32 -7.58
CA ASP A 34 -2.23 1.11 -8.49
C ASP A 34 -2.73 0.55 -9.83
N GLU A 35 -3.27 1.40 -10.69
CA GLU A 35 -3.70 0.98 -12.02
C GLU A 35 -2.54 0.31 -12.75
N TYR A 36 -2.82 -0.80 -13.40
CA TYR A 36 -1.82 -1.60 -14.12
C TYR A 36 -0.62 -1.98 -13.23
N GLN A 37 -0.85 -2.08 -11.91
CA GLN A 37 0.18 -2.42 -10.93
C GLN A 37 1.37 -1.43 -10.94
N HIS A 38 1.18 -0.23 -11.48
CA HIS A 38 2.23 0.78 -11.67
C HIS A 38 3.46 0.21 -12.37
N LYS A 39 3.26 -0.65 -13.37
CA LYS A 39 4.36 -1.30 -14.08
C LYS A 39 5.27 -0.34 -14.84
N ASP A 40 4.81 0.87 -15.07
CA ASP A 40 5.58 1.94 -15.69
C ASP A 40 6.57 2.62 -14.72
N ARG A 41 6.57 2.20 -13.45
CA ARG A 41 7.44 2.77 -12.42
C ARG A 41 8.45 1.75 -11.95
N ALA A 42 9.65 2.22 -11.62
CA ALA A 42 10.68 1.37 -11.03
C ALA A 42 10.25 0.95 -9.61
N ASP A 43 10.46 -0.32 -9.28
CA ASP A 43 10.15 -0.86 -7.94
C ASP A 43 10.87 -0.07 -6.85
N GLU A 44 12.08 0.36 -7.11
CA GLU A 44 12.85 1.17 -6.18
C GLU A 44 12.16 2.49 -5.85
N CYS A 45 11.60 3.16 -6.86
CA CYS A 45 10.84 4.39 -6.63
C CYS A 45 9.61 4.13 -5.77
N GLU A 46 8.93 3.02 -5.98
CA GLU A 46 7.76 2.68 -5.16
C GLU A 46 8.14 2.46 -3.71
N THR A 47 9.24 1.76 -3.46
CA THR A 47 9.73 1.53 -2.10
C THR A 47 10.10 2.85 -1.43
N VAL A 48 10.85 3.70 -2.12
CA VAL A 48 11.26 4.99 -1.57
C VAL A 48 10.06 5.90 -1.30
N ARG A 49 9.03 5.85 -2.13
CA ARG A 49 7.79 6.59 -1.88
C ARG A 49 7.13 6.16 -0.57
N MET A 50 7.01 4.86 -0.35
CA MET A 50 6.43 4.36 0.90
C MET A 50 7.24 4.79 2.12
N ILE A 51 8.56 4.74 2.01
CA ILE A 51 9.45 5.17 3.08
C ILE A 51 9.25 6.66 3.39
N ASN A 52 9.17 7.49 2.36
CA ASN A 52 8.98 8.93 2.54
C ASN A 52 7.63 9.26 3.18
N ILE A 53 6.58 8.55 2.80
CA ILE A 53 5.28 8.72 3.43
C ILE A 53 5.37 8.36 4.92
N PHE A 54 5.96 7.23 5.23
CA PHE A 54 6.16 6.76 6.60
C PHE A 54 6.92 7.80 7.43
N GLN A 55 8.02 8.31 6.91
CA GLN A 55 8.80 9.32 7.63
C GLN A 55 8.00 10.60 7.89
N SER A 56 7.22 11.02 6.92
CA SER A 56 6.39 12.22 7.06
C SER A 56 5.29 12.03 8.10
N LEU A 57 4.75 10.82 8.22
CA LEU A 57 3.67 10.53 9.17
C LEU A 57 4.19 10.31 10.59
N GLY A 58 5.39 9.78 10.73
CA GLY A 58 6.02 9.59 12.05
C GLY A 58 5.44 8.47 12.89
N MET A 59 4.70 7.56 12.32
CA MET A 59 4.08 6.43 13.02
C MET A 59 4.16 5.18 12.17
N PRO A 60 4.04 3.98 12.77
CA PRO A 60 3.95 2.76 11.99
C PRO A 60 2.89 2.89 10.90
N THR A 61 3.18 2.40 9.72
CA THR A 61 2.32 2.58 8.56
C THR A 61 2.15 1.25 7.82
N GLN A 62 0.90 0.91 7.56
CA GLN A 62 0.54 -0.25 6.75
C GLN A 62 -0.02 0.24 5.43
N PHE A 63 0.62 -0.18 4.34
CA PHE A 63 0.19 0.15 2.99
C PHE A 63 -0.63 -1.00 2.42
N ILE A 64 -1.78 -0.68 1.85
CA ILE A 64 -2.55 -1.60 1.04
C ILE A 64 -2.53 -1.06 -0.37
N ARG A 65 -1.93 -1.80 -1.28
CA ARG A 65 -1.82 -1.41 -2.68
C ARG A 65 -2.79 -2.26 -3.49
N TYR A 66 -3.70 -1.61 -4.17
CA TYR A 66 -4.82 -2.24 -4.86
C TYR A 66 -4.69 -2.02 -6.36
N ASN A 67 -4.64 -3.11 -7.11
CA ASN A 67 -4.69 -3.05 -8.56
C ASN A 67 -6.13 -3.30 -9.03
N PRO A 68 -6.77 -2.35 -9.72
CA PRO A 68 -8.13 -2.55 -10.23
C PRO A 68 -8.19 -3.34 -11.55
N ASP A 69 -7.04 -3.63 -12.13
CA ASP A 69 -6.95 -4.23 -13.46
C ASP A 69 -6.69 -5.73 -13.40
N LYS A 70 -6.67 -6.38 -14.55
CA LYS A 70 -6.35 -7.81 -14.64
C LYS A 70 -4.90 -8.07 -14.21
N TYR A 71 -4.68 -9.28 -13.72
CA TYR A 71 -3.37 -9.70 -13.24
C TYR A 71 -3.21 -11.20 -13.50
N CYS A 72 -2.01 -11.71 -13.26
CA CYS A 72 -1.69 -13.11 -13.49
C CYS A 72 -1.12 -13.77 -12.23
N VAL A 73 -1.59 -14.97 -11.95
CA VAL A 73 -1.02 -15.81 -10.89
C VAL A 73 -0.67 -17.16 -11.51
N ASN A 74 0.60 -17.55 -11.43
CA ASN A 74 1.09 -18.80 -12.01
C ASN A 74 0.67 -18.95 -13.48
N LYS A 75 0.83 -17.89 -14.26
CA LYS A 75 0.49 -17.83 -15.68
C LYS A 75 -1.02 -17.91 -15.96
N GLN A 76 -1.86 -17.90 -14.95
CA GLN A 76 -3.31 -17.83 -15.11
C GLN A 76 -3.78 -16.39 -14.98
N ARG A 77 -4.57 -15.98 -15.96
CA ARG A 77 -5.16 -14.65 -15.96
C ARG A 77 -6.30 -14.57 -14.96
N LYS A 78 -6.32 -13.51 -14.17
CA LYS A 78 -7.34 -13.24 -13.18
C LYS A 78 -7.96 -11.87 -13.43
N ASN A 79 -9.27 -11.79 -13.29
CA ASN A 79 -9.98 -10.51 -13.37
C ASN A 79 -11.27 -10.58 -12.57
N PRO A 80 -11.18 -10.60 -11.24
CA PRO A 80 -12.39 -10.67 -10.41
C PRO A 80 -13.33 -9.51 -10.68
N SER A 81 -14.61 -9.73 -10.42
CA SER A 81 -15.60 -8.67 -10.55
C SER A 81 -15.35 -7.54 -9.55
N PHE A 82 -15.89 -6.38 -9.84
CA PHE A 82 -15.79 -5.22 -8.93
C PHE A 82 -16.33 -5.56 -7.54
N GLY A 83 -17.48 -6.24 -7.47
CA GLY A 83 -18.08 -6.63 -6.19
C GLY A 83 -17.16 -7.54 -5.38
N THR A 84 -16.55 -8.53 -6.02
CA THR A 84 -15.61 -9.44 -5.36
C THR A 84 -14.40 -8.66 -4.86
N ARG A 85 -13.86 -7.78 -5.68
CA ARG A 85 -12.70 -6.94 -5.29
C ARG A 85 -13.02 -6.07 -4.09
N MET A 86 -14.19 -5.45 -4.08
CA MET A 86 -14.57 -4.56 -2.98
C MET A 86 -14.77 -5.33 -1.68
N ASN A 87 -15.33 -6.53 -1.73
CA ASN A 87 -15.48 -7.36 -0.53
C ASN A 87 -14.13 -7.74 0.05
N ILE A 88 -13.17 -8.10 -0.79
CA ILE A 88 -11.82 -8.45 -0.36
C ILE A 88 -11.10 -7.22 0.19
N LEU A 89 -11.15 -6.11 -0.52
CA LEU A 89 -10.53 -4.87 -0.08
C LEU A 89 -11.07 -4.42 1.28
N LYS A 90 -12.37 -4.47 1.45
CA LYS A 90 -13.03 -4.09 2.70
C LYS A 90 -12.52 -4.92 3.88
N LYS A 91 -12.41 -6.23 3.68
CA LYS A 91 -11.88 -7.13 4.73
C LYS A 91 -10.46 -6.75 5.15
N HIS A 92 -9.60 -6.50 4.17
CA HIS A 92 -8.22 -6.17 4.46
C HIS A 92 -8.09 -4.79 5.11
N LEU A 93 -8.89 -3.83 4.69
CA LEU A 93 -8.92 -2.50 5.32
C LEU A 93 -9.40 -2.59 6.77
N GLU A 94 -10.49 -3.31 7.02
CA GLU A 94 -11.02 -3.45 8.38
C GLU A 94 -10.01 -4.12 9.29
N PHE A 95 -9.33 -5.16 8.82
CA PHE A 95 -8.31 -5.84 9.58
C PHE A 95 -7.16 -4.88 9.91
N ALA A 96 -6.67 -4.16 8.93
CA ALA A 96 -5.55 -3.23 9.12
C ALA A 96 -5.91 -2.09 10.08
N ILE A 97 -7.11 -1.55 9.98
CA ILE A 97 -7.57 -0.47 10.85
C ILE A 97 -7.65 -0.93 12.31
N LYS A 98 -8.10 -2.15 12.53
CA LYS A 98 -8.31 -2.69 13.89
C LYS A 98 -7.06 -3.33 14.50
N ASP A 99 -5.98 -3.44 13.74
CA ASP A 99 -4.77 -4.10 14.22
C ASP A 99 -4.09 -3.24 15.27
N ASN A 100 -4.11 -3.71 16.51
CA ASN A 100 -3.46 -3.02 17.64
C ASN A 100 -2.04 -3.53 17.90
N ASP A 101 -1.61 -4.53 17.16
CA ASP A 101 -0.30 -5.15 17.32
C ASP A 101 0.71 -4.64 16.30
N VAL A 102 0.42 -3.53 15.67
CA VAL A 102 1.32 -2.94 14.69
C VAL A 102 2.57 -2.46 15.39
N ILE A 103 3.68 -3.00 14.98
CA ILE A 103 4.98 -2.64 15.51
C ILE A 103 5.66 -1.72 14.52
N ASP A 104 6.28 -0.72 15.03
CA ASP A 104 7.24 0.20 14.46
C ASP A 104 7.84 -0.20 13.10
N THR A 105 7.05 -0.21 12.05
CA THR A 105 7.57 -0.55 10.73
C THR A 105 6.70 0.01 9.63
N ILE A 106 7.23 -0.15 8.43
CA ILE A 106 6.48 -0.01 7.20
C ILE A 106 6.16 -1.43 6.74
N SER A 107 4.90 -1.68 6.47
CA SER A 107 4.49 -2.95 5.86
C SER A 107 3.58 -2.70 4.68
N VAL A 108 3.55 -3.61 3.73
CA VAL A 108 2.76 -3.47 2.52
C VAL A 108 2.06 -4.79 2.18
N LYS A 109 0.83 -4.68 1.75
CA LYS A 109 0.04 -5.80 1.24
C LYS A 109 -0.44 -5.46 -0.16
N TYR A 110 -0.23 -6.38 -1.09
CA TYR A 110 -0.63 -6.21 -2.48
C TYR A 110 -1.92 -6.98 -2.73
N LEU A 111 -2.92 -6.31 -3.26
CA LEU A 111 -4.19 -6.94 -3.63
C LEU A 111 -4.32 -6.97 -5.15
N PHE A 112 -4.48 -8.16 -5.69
CA PHE A 112 -4.69 -8.40 -7.13
C PHE A 112 -3.46 -8.04 -7.97
N PHE A 113 -2.29 -8.36 -7.46
CA PHE A 113 -1.03 -8.18 -8.18
C PHE A 113 -0.52 -9.52 -8.72
N ASP A 114 0.32 -9.43 -9.74
CA ASP A 114 0.95 -10.61 -10.33
C ASP A 114 1.75 -11.36 -9.27
N ASN A 115 1.43 -12.63 -9.09
CA ASN A 115 2.17 -13.55 -8.22
C ASN A 115 2.43 -13.03 -6.80
N LYS A 116 1.53 -12.23 -6.26
CA LYS A 116 1.60 -11.75 -4.88
C LYS A 116 0.54 -12.41 -4.04
N GLU A 117 0.87 -12.71 -2.78
CA GLU A 117 -0.09 -13.20 -1.82
C GLU A 117 -0.82 -12.05 -1.15
N GLU A 118 -2.15 -12.13 -1.13
CA GLU A 118 -2.97 -11.05 -0.57
C GLU A 118 -3.17 -11.15 0.94
N THR A 119 -2.76 -12.24 1.56
CA THR A 119 -3.07 -12.48 2.96
C THR A 119 -2.03 -11.95 3.93
N MET A 120 -0.86 -11.57 3.45
CA MET A 120 0.26 -11.20 4.32
C MET A 120 0.77 -9.80 4.02
N PHE A 121 1.12 -9.09 5.08
CA PHE A 121 1.89 -7.87 4.95
C PHE A 121 3.36 -8.22 4.81
N GLU A 122 4.01 -7.61 3.82
CA GLU A 122 5.44 -7.70 3.64
C GLU A 122 6.10 -6.53 4.36
N LYS A 123 7.15 -6.78 5.12
CA LYS A 123 7.91 -5.72 5.74
C LYS A 123 8.73 -4.99 4.68
N VAL A 124 8.71 -3.68 4.70
CA VAL A 124 9.52 -2.87 3.79
C VAL A 124 10.89 -2.65 4.41
N GLU A 125 11.93 -3.16 3.76
CA GLU A 125 13.31 -2.95 4.17
C GLU A 125 13.78 -1.59 3.70
N TYR A 126 14.35 -0.80 4.60
CA TYR A 126 14.72 0.56 4.26
C TYR A 126 16.14 0.98 4.64
N ASP A 127 16.93 0.09 5.19
CA ASP A 127 18.29 0.40 5.63
C ASP A 127 19.17 0.91 4.49
N ASN A 128 18.92 0.43 3.28
CA ASN A 128 19.71 0.79 2.10
C ASN A 128 19.28 2.13 1.48
N TYR A 129 18.30 2.81 2.06
CA TYR A 129 17.72 4.04 1.50
C TYR A 129 18.05 5.27 2.34
N GLY A 130 18.99 5.15 3.27
CA GLY A 130 19.48 6.30 4.02
C GLY A 130 18.58 6.75 5.18
N LEU A 131 17.82 5.85 5.72
CA LEU A 131 16.96 6.15 6.89
C LEU A 131 17.66 5.94 8.20
#